data_6793c780e382e224618e13b851bee09d
#
_entry.id   6793c780e382e224618e13b851bee09d
#
_cell.length_a   1.000
_cell.length_b   1.000
_cell.length_c   1.000
_cell.angle_alpha   90.00
_cell.angle_beta   90.00
_cell.angle_gamma   90.00
#
_symmetry.space_group_name_H-M   'P 1'
#
loop_
_entity.id
_entity.type
_entity.pdbx_description
1 polymer ?
#
loop_
_entity_poly.entity_id
_entity_poly.type
_entity_poly.pdbx_seq_one_letter_code
_entity_poly.pdbx_strand_id
1 'polypeptide(L)'
;MTIKRKSIAIWSIVASMLFLSSALPNAYGLEFPMTSTVEIQGDATALASAATPIDSAAALYGSISLASTSVGAVFSSDLALVSSISASVEMARTPEGAKEVAEIILSQEYGFSQSQFECLDSLWTKESHWNYKAHNYRSGAHGIAQALPAEKMSVVGTDWRTNPVTQIRWGIRYITMRYDTPCKAWSFFKSRNYY
;
A
#
# COMPACT_ATOMS: atom_id res chain seq x y z
N MET A 1 -0.87 54.70 41.67
CA MET A 1 -0.74 54.12 40.32
C MET A 1 -1.33 52.71 40.35
N THR A 2 -2.57 52.58 39.90
CA THR A 2 -3.45 51.43 40.20
C THR A 2 -3.44 50.47 39.01
N ILE A 3 -2.88 49.30 39.20
CA ILE A 3 -2.82 48.26 38.17
C ILE A 3 -4.14 47.49 38.20
N LYS A 4 -4.95 47.64 37.15
CA LYS A 4 -6.19 46.90 36.94
C LYS A 4 -5.84 45.47 36.50
N ARG A 5 -6.10 44.47 37.34
CA ARG A 5 -6.13 43.07 37.00
C ARG A 5 -7.34 42.77 36.12
N LYS A 6 -7.13 42.44 34.86
CA LYS A 6 -8.18 41.90 33.98
C LYS A 6 -8.35 40.44 34.26
N SER A 7 -9.51 40.06 34.71
CA SER A 7 -9.94 38.66 34.94
C SER A 7 -9.99 37.91 33.65
N ILE A 8 -9.25 36.79 33.63
CA ILE A 8 -9.33 35.81 32.56
C ILE A 8 -10.55 34.94 32.87
N ALA A 9 -11.56 35.06 32.04
CA ALA A 9 -12.73 34.20 32.09
C ALA A 9 -12.35 32.80 31.56
N ILE A 10 -12.44 31.85 32.46
CA ILE A 10 -12.23 30.42 32.19
C ILE A 10 -13.45 29.93 31.40
N TRP A 11 -13.21 29.49 30.20
CA TRP A 11 -14.19 28.80 29.40
C TRP A 11 -14.28 27.31 29.83
N SER A 12 -15.19 27.04 30.73
CA SER A 12 -15.68 25.69 30.99
C SER A 12 -16.91 25.46 30.13
N ILE A 13 -16.74 24.99 28.92
CA ILE A 13 -17.83 24.41 28.16
C ILE A 13 -17.62 22.91 28.21
N VAL A 14 -18.25 22.28 29.20
CA VAL A 14 -18.52 20.85 29.23
C VAL A 14 -19.63 20.63 28.23
N ALA A 15 -19.27 20.22 27.03
CA ALA A 15 -20.24 19.71 26.07
C ALA A 15 -20.52 18.23 26.41
N SER A 16 -21.56 18.01 27.17
CA SER A 16 -22.25 16.71 27.27
C SER A 16 -22.87 16.43 25.90
N MET A 17 -22.19 15.67 25.05
CA MET A 17 -22.83 15.06 23.90
C MET A 17 -23.28 13.66 24.26
N LEU A 18 -24.58 13.54 24.39
CA LEU A 18 -25.36 12.31 24.42
C LEU A 18 -24.96 11.35 23.30
N PHE A 19 -24.61 10.14 23.70
CA PHE A 19 -24.54 9.00 22.81
C PHE A 19 -25.94 8.70 22.25
N LEU A 20 -26.22 9.19 21.05
CA LEU A 20 -27.25 8.59 20.22
C LEU A 20 -26.59 7.46 19.42
N SER A 21 -26.78 6.26 19.92
CA SER A 21 -26.54 5.02 19.18
C SER A 21 -27.53 4.98 18.02
N SER A 22 -27.13 5.50 16.86
CA SER A 22 -27.79 5.19 15.60
C SER A 22 -27.02 4.06 14.94
N ALA A 23 -27.61 2.88 14.95
CA ALA A 23 -27.21 1.76 14.12
C ALA A 23 -27.22 2.21 12.66
N LEU A 24 -26.05 2.41 12.10
CA LEU A 24 -25.90 2.56 10.65
C LEU A 24 -25.81 1.16 10.05
N PRO A 25 -26.57 0.87 8.97
CA PRO A 25 -26.50 -0.42 8.31
C PRO A 25 -25.11 -0.58 7.70
N ASN A 26 -24.52 -1.74 7.91
CA ASN A 26 -23.35 -2.23 7.19
C ASN A 26 -23.69 -2.33 5.69
N ALA A 27 -23.36 -1.32 4.95
CA ALA A 27 -23.37 -1.37 3.51
C ALA A 27 -21.99 -0.92 3.05
N TYR A 28 -21.22 -1.87 2.69
CA TYR A 28 -20.16 -1.98 1.68
C TYR A 28 -19.24 -3.14 2.09
N GLY A 29 -19.83 -4.33 2.18
CA GLY A 29 -19.10 -5.56 2.02
C GLY A 29 -18.65 -5.64 0.57
N LEU A 30 -17.48 -5.13 0.25
CA LEU A 30 -16.73 -5.60 -0.88
C LEU A 30 -16.17 -6.96 -0.46
N GLU A 31 -16.99 -7.99 -0.62
CA GLU A 31 -16.51 -9.35 -0.67
C GLU A 31 -15.63 -9.47 -1.91
N PHE A 32 -14.33 -9.39 -1.70
CA PHE A 32 -13.41 -9.95 -2.67
C PHE A 32 -13.62 -11.46 -2.64
N PRO A 33 -13.93 -12.11 -3.77
CA PRO A 33 -13.96 -13.56 -3.81
C PRO A 33 -12.53 -14.07 -3.61
N MET A 34 -12.21 -14.34 -2.35
CA MET A 34 -11.02 -15.07 -1.97
C MET A 34 -11.30 -16.54 -2.21
N THR A 35 -10.40 -17.13 -3.01
CA THR A 35 -10.28 -18.56 -3.23
C THR A 35 -11.38 -19.21 -4.06
N SER A 36 -11.26 -19.13 -5.38
CA SER A 36 -11.56 -20.29 -6.18
C SER A 36 -10.42 -21.29 -5.98
N THR A 37 -10.56 -22.19 -5.03
CA THR A 37 -9.82 -23.45 -5.03
C THR A 37 -10.24 -24.16 -6.31
N VAL A 38 -9.37 -24.18 -7.31
CA VAL A 38 -9.48 -25.07 -8.45
C VAL A 38 -9.18 -26.46 -7.90
N GLU A 39 -10.23 -27.19 -7.48
CA GLU A 39 -10.14 -28.64 -7.31
C GLU A 39 -9.92 -29.21 -8.68
N ILE A 40 -8.67 -29.58 -8.97
CA ILE A 40 -8.35 -30.47 -10.08
C ILE A 40 -8.79 -31.85 -9.63
N GLN A 41 -10.07 -32.17 -9.87
CA GLN A 41 -10.58 -33.53 -9.79
C GLN A 41 -10.02 -34.27 -10.98
N GLY A 42 -8.80 -34.74 -10.85
CA GLY A 42 -8.21 -35.71 -11.75
C GLY A 42 -8.79 -37.08 -11.45
N ASP A 43 -9.78 -37.49 -12.21
CA ASP A 43 -10.29 -38.85 -12.18
C ASP A 43 -9.21 -39.78 -12.72
N ALA A 44 -8.44 -40.37 -11.80
CA ALA A 44 -7.33 -41.25 -12.10
C ALA A 44 -7.77 -42.72 -12.46
N THR A 45 -9.05 -42.92 -12.74
CA THR A 45 -9.60 -44.29 -12.95
C THR A 45 -10.05 -44.60 -14.38
N ALA A 46 -9.80 -43.75 -15.38
CA ALA A 46 -10.25 -43.98 -16.75
C ALA A 46 -9.14 -44.42 -17.73
N LEU A 47 -7.97 -44.85 -17.30
CA LEU A 47 -6.86 -45.27 -18.16
C LEU A 47 -6.48 -46.78 -18.06
N ALA A 48 -7.42 -47.63 -17.72
CA ALA A 48 -7.18 -49.06 -17.70
C ALA A 48 -8.27 -49.82 -18.48
N SER A 49 -8.45 -49.52 -19.76
CA SER A 49 -9.04 -50.51 -20.70
C SER A 49 -9.15 -49.92 -22.12
N ALA A 50 -8.12 -50.06 -22.94
CA ALA A 50 -8.20 -50.21 -24.38
C ALA A 50 -6.79 -50.43 -24.93
N ALA A 51 -6.35 -51.66 -24.91
CA ALA A 51 -5.23 -52.10 -25.72
C ALA A 51 -5.74 -52.29 -27.15
N THR A 52 -5.37 -51.44 -28.09
CA THR A 52 -5.40 -51.64 -29.53
C THR A 52 -4.14 -51.10 -30.16
N PRO A 53 -3.61 -51.74 -31.22
CA PRO A 53 -2.21 -51.63 -31.60
C PRO A 53 -1.90 -50.37 -32.41
N ILE A 54 -0.78 -49.85 -32.11
CA ILE A 54 0.21 -49.03 -32.75
C ILE A 54 0.04 -48.88 -34.28
N ASP A 55 -0.47 -47.71 -34.77
CA ASP A 55 -0.11 -47.13 -36.06
C ASP A 55 -0.57 -45.69 -36.27
N SER A 56 -0.59 -44.85 -35.23
CA SER A 56 -0.89 -43.41 -35.38
C SER A 56 -0.16 -42.52 -34.38
N ALA A 57 1.12 -42.83 -34.11
CA ALA A 57 1.92 -42.06 -33.15
C ALA A 57 2.45 -40.73 -33.69
N ALA A 58 2.25 -40.42 -34.97
CA ALA A 58 2.77 -39.20 -35.58
C ALA A 58 1.80 -38.01 -35.54
N ALA A 59 0.51 -38.25 -35.33
CA ALA A 59 -0.50 -37.14 -35.35
C ALA A 59 -0.78 -36.51 -33.98
N LEU A 60 -0.36 -37.12 -32.88
CA LEU A 60 -0.60 -36.63 -31.51
C LEU A 60 0.52 -35.74 -30.97
N TYR A 61 1.71 -35.77 -31.61
CA TYR A 61 2.83 -34.90 -31.16
C TYR A 61 2.73 -33.45 -31.60
N GLY A 62 1.88 -33.13 -32.58
CA GLY A 62 1.73 -31.75 -33.07
C GLY A 62 0.83 -30.85 -32.21
N SER A 63 -0.05 -31.43 -31.40
CA SER A 63 -1.04 -30.65 -30.63
C SER A 63 -0.61 -30.34 -29.19
N ILE A 64 0.42 -31.00 -28.66
CA ILE A 64 0.91 -30.75 -27.30
C ILE A 64 1.89 -29.55 -27.24
N SER A 65 2.51 -29.22 -28.40
CA SER A 65 3.51 -28.14 -28.47
C SER A 65 2.91 -26.72 -28.33
N LEU A 66 1.62 -26.50 -28.64
CA LEU A 66 0.98 -25.21 -28.55
C LEU A 66 0.45 -24.86 -27.12
N ALA A 67 0.13 -25.89 -26.32
CA ALA A 67 -0.32 -25.70 -24.96
C ALA A 67 0.86 -25.38 -23.99
N SER A 68 2.04 -25.92 -24.28
CA SER A 68 3.25 -25.67 -23.48
C SER A 68 3.75 -24.23 -23.58
N THR A 69 3.58 -23.57 -24.73
CA THR A 69 4.07 -22.19 -24.95
C THR A 69 3.22 -21.16 -24.22
N SER A 70 1.91 -21.36 -24.09
CA SER A 70 1.04 -20.41 -23.40
C SER A 70 1.21 -20.47 -21.86
N VAL A 71 1.37 -21.67 -21.31
CA VAL A 71 1.59 -21.85 -19.86
C VAL A 71 2.96 -21.30 -19.45
N GLY A 72 4.01 -21.56 -20.23
CA GLY A 72 5.34 -21.01 -19.96
C GLY A 72 5.41 -19.48 -20.02
N ALA A 73 4.65 -18.84 -20.92
CA ALA A 73 4.60 -17.39 -21.04
C ALA A 73 3.90 -16.73 -19.84
N VAL A 74 2.85 -17.32 -19.30
CA VAL A 74 2.14 -16.82 -18.11
C VAL A 74 3.05 -16.92 -16.88
N PHE A 75 3.70 -18.06 -16.65
CA PHE A 75 4.62 -18.20 -15.51
C PHE A 75 5.83 -17.29 -15.58
N SER A 76 6.37 -16.99 -16.76
CA SER A 76 7.50 -16.07 -16.88
C SER A 76 7.14 -14.63 -16.60
N SER A 77 5.93 -14.18 -16.97
CA SER A 77 5.45 -12.83 -16.65
C SER A 77 5.18 -12.64 -15.15
N ASP A 78 4.61 -13.64 -14.50
CA ASP A 78 4.34 -13.59 -13.05
C ASP A 78 5.64 -13.59 -12.23
N LEU A 79 6.63 -14.39 -12.62
CA LEU A 79 7.94 -14.40 -11.98
C LEU A 79 8.68 -13.06 -12.16
N ALA A 80 8.59 -12.44 -13.33
CA ALA A 80 9.18 -11.14 -13.59
C ALA A 80 8.51 -10.04 -12.73
N LEU A 81 7.18 -10.09 -12.57
CA LEU A 81 6.44 -9.16 -11.73
C LEU A 81 6.83 -9.31 -10.24
N VAL A 82 6.86 -10.53 -9.72
CA VAL A 82 7.28 -10.78 -8.33
C VAL A 82 8.72 -10.32 -8.10
N SER A 83 9.62 -10.56 -9.04
CA SER A 83 11.00 -10.10 -8.96
C SER A 83 11.10 -8.58 -8.94
N SER A 84 10.33 -7.86 -9.75
CA SER A 84 10.33 -6.39 -9.78
C SER A 84 9.78 -5.77 -8.48
N ILE A 85 8.74 -6.37 -7.90
CA ILE A 85 8.18 -5.95 -6.61
C ILE A 85 9.23 -6.12 -5.50
N SER A 86 9.89 -7.29 -5.46
CA SER A 86 10.93 -7.56 -4.46
C SER A 86 12.12 -6.60 -4.60
N ALA A 87 12.54 -6.30 -5.83
CA ALA A 87 13.61 -5.34 -6.10
C ALA A 87 13.26 -3.92 -5.61
N SER A 88 12.01 -3.49 -5.83
CA SER A 88 11.53 -2.18 -5.35
C SER A 88 11.53 -2.09 -3.83
N VAL A 89 11.17 -3.16 -3.12
CA VAL A 89 11.21 -3.22 -1.65
C VAL A 89 12.64 -3.11 -1.14
N GLU A 90 13.58 -3.86 -1.73
CA GLU A 90 14.99 -3.79 -1.33
C GLU A 90 15.61 -2.43 -1.63
N MET A 91 15.33 -1.84 -2.80
CA MET A 91 15.75 -0.48 -3.14
C MET A 91 15.27 0.54 -2.11
N ALA A 92 14.00 0.48 -1.75
CA ALA A 92 13.38 1.44 -0.82
C ALA A 92 13.86 1.30 0.64
N ARG A 93 14.74 0.33 0.97
CA ARG A 93 15.35 0.23 2.31
C ARG A 93 16.38 1.32 2.59
N THR A 94 16.89 1.98 1.56
CA THR A 94 17.74 3.16 1.69
C THR A 94 16.92 4.44 1.50
N PRO A 95 17.29 5.57 2.12
CA PRO A 95 16.60 6.84 1.89
C PRO A 95 16.55 7.26 0.42
N GLU A 96 17.65 7.09 -0.30
CA GLU A 96 17.77 7.42 -1.72
C GLU A 96 16.83 6.55 -2.56
N GLY A 97 16.87 5.23 -2.36
CA GLY A 97 16.00 4.31 -3.09
C GLY A 97 14.51 4.47 -2.70
N ALA A 98 14.21 4.86 -1.46
CA ALA A 98 12.85 5.18 -1.04
C ALA A 98 12.30 6.41 -1.78
N LYS A 99 13.14 7.43 -2.02
CA LYS A 99 12.79 8.60 -2.83
C LYS A 99 12.50 8.21 -4.27
N GLU A 100 13.36 7.41 -4.89
CA GLU A 100 13.19 6.94 -6.27
C GLU A 100 11.88 6.13 -6.43
N VAL A 101 11.61 5.20 -5.52
CA VAL A 101 10.36 4.43 -5.53
C VAL A 101 9.15 5.33 -5.33
N ALA A 102 9.22 6.32 -4.45
CA ALA A 102 8.11 7.25 -4.22
C ALA A 102 7.86 8.14 -5.44
N GLU A 103 8.89 8.60 -6.14
CA GLU A 103 8.77 9.39 -7.37
C GLU A 103 8.09 8.59 -8.49
N ILE A 104 8.47 7.31 -8.66
CA ILE A 104 7.83 6.39 -9.59
C ILE A 104 6.34 6.23 -9.25
N ILE A 105 6.01 5.94 -7.99
CA ILE A 105 4.63 5.77 -7.54
C ILE A 105 3.82 7.05 -7.77
N LEU A 106 4.36 8.23 -7.40
CA LEU A 106 3.68 9.51 -7.59
C LEU A 106 3.37 9.79 -9.05
N SER A 107 4.33 9.54 -9.95
CA SER A 107 4.15 9.81 -11.37
C SER A 107 3.24 8.80 -12.04
N GLN A 108 3.43 7.50 -11.78
CA GLN A 108 2.73 6.44 -12.50
C GLN A 108 1.34 6.13 -11.93
N GLU A 109 1.17 6.15 -10.61
CA GLU A 109 -0.10 5.76 -9.99
C GLU A 109 -1.01 6.98 -9.72
N TYR A 110 -0.44 8.16 -9.48
CA TYR A 110 -1.20 9.37 -9.13
C TYR A 110 -1.12 10.48 -10.19
N GLY A 111 -0.25 10.36 -11.21
CA GLY A 111 -0.09 11.38 -12.25
C GLY A 111 0.48 12.70 -11.76
N PHE A 112 1.18 12.71 -10.63
CA PHE A 112 1.79 13.90 -10.07
C PHE A 112 3.10 14.26 -10.77
N SER A 113 3.34 15.56 -10.90
CA SER A 113 4.56 16.10 -11.51
C SER A 113 5.75 16.07 -10.54
N GLN A 114 6.95 16.30 -11.09
CA GLN A 114 8.20 16.42 -10.33
C GLN A 114 8.12 17.46 -9.19
N SER A 115 7.44 18.57 -9.41
CA SER A 115 7.27 19.59 -8.36
C SER A 115 6.48 19.10 -7.15
N GLN A 116 5.57 18.14 -7.34
CA GLN A 116 4.86 17.51 -6.24
C GLN A 116 5.75 16.54 -5.46
N PHE A 117 6.66 15.84 -6.16
CA PHE A 117 7.68 15.02 -5.51
C PHE A 117 8.64 15.87 -4.67
N GLU A 118 9.11 17.01 -5.16
CA GLU A 118 9.97 17.93 -4.38
C GLU A 118 9.32 18.38 -3.07
N CYS A 119 8.01 18.62 -3.10
CA CYS A 119 7.25 18.93 -1.89
C CYS A 119 7.18 17.73 -0.94
N LEU A 120 6.98 16.51 -1.48
CA LEU A 120 6.96 15.28 -0.71
C LEU A 120 8.33 15.02 -0.09
N ASP A 121 9.41 15.18 -0.85
CA ASP A 121 10.78 15.01 -0.37
C ASP A 121 11.07 15.97 0.79
N SER A 122 10.69 17.24 0.63
CA SER A 122 10.83 18.23 1.70
C SER A 122 10.08 17.83 2.97
N LEU A 123 8.84 17.32 2.82
CA LEU A 123 8.00 16.90 3.93
C LEU A 123 8.59 15.69 4.65
N TRP A 124 8.85 14.60 3.94
CA TRP A 124 9.31 13.35 4.57
C TRP A 124 10.77 13.38 5.02
N THR A 125 11.56 14.29 4.48
CA THR A 125 12.88 14.63 5.05
C THR A 125 12.73 15.22 6.44
N LYS A 126 11.70 16.05 6.71
CA LYS A 126 11.42 16.58 8.05
C LYS A 126 10.83 15.53 9.00
N GLU A 127 10.07 14.58 8.49
CA GLU A 127 9.43 13.54 9.30
C GLU A 127 10.40 12.47 9.79
N SER A 128 11.17 11.90 8.88
CA SER A 128 11.98 10.71 9.18
C SER A 128 13.33 10.66 8.48
N HIS A 129 13.67 11.66 7.64
CA HIS A 129 14.76 11.58 6.67
C HIS A 129 14.63 10.34 5.77
N TRP A 130 13.39 9.98 5.38
CA TRP A 130 13.06 8.81 4.57
C TRP A 130 13.43 7.45 5.21
N ASN A 131 13.63 7.43 6.52
CA ASN A 131 13.98 6.22 7.24
C ASN A 131 12.72 5.40 7.56
N TYR A 132 12.55 4.26 6.90
CA TYR A 132 11.41 3.37 7.12
C TYR A 132 11.41 2.73 8.52
N LYS A 133 12.55 2.70 9.23
CA LYS A 133 12.68 2.21 10.61
C LYS A 133 12.48 3.30 11.65
N ALA A 134 12.28 4.57 11.22
CA ALA A 134 12.10 5.66 12.17
C ALA A 134 10.92 5.38 13.10
N HIS A 135 11.15 5.51 14.41
CA HIS A 135 10.13 5.31 15.42
C HIS A 135 10.25 6.38 16.51
N ASN A 136 9.16 7.08 16.74
CA ASN A 136 9.08 8.04 17.83
C ASN A 136 8.51 7.34 19.08
N TYR A 137 9.39 6.97 20.00
CA TYR A 137 9.01 6.24 21.22
C TYR A 137 8.04 7.00 22.14
N ARG A 138 7.94 8.32 21.98
CA ARG A 138 7.05 9.15 22.80
C ARG A 138 5.63 9.18 22.24
N SER A 139 5.48 9.29 20.94
CA SER A 139 4.17 9.38 20.28
C SER A 139 3.70 8.04 19.73
N GLY A 140 4.61 7.14 19.36
CA GLY A 140 4.33 5.91 18.62
C GLY A 140 4.29 6.11 17.09
N ALA A 141 4.64 7.30 16.58
CA ALA A 141 4.73 7.54 15.14
C ALA A 141 5.81 6.67 14.51
N HIS A 142 5.55 6.12 13.31
CA HIS A 142 6.42 5.14 12.69
C HIS A 142 6.59 5.34 11.18
N GLY A 143 7.81 5.02 10.73
CA GLY A 143 8.17 4.89 9.33
C GLY A 143 8.42 6.20 8.61
N ILE A 144 8.51 6.12 7.27
CA ILE A 144 8.87 7.24 6.39
C ILE A 144 7.95 8.44 6.60
N ALA A 145 6.64 8.22 6.64
CA ALA A 145 5.61 9.25 6.76
C ALA A 145 5.20 9.53 8.21
N GLN A 146 5.87 8.95 9.22
CA GLN A 146 5.54 9.09 10.65
C GLN A 146 4.04 8.87 10.96
N ALA A 147 3.51 7.75 10.47
CA ALA A 147 2.10 7.39 10.67
C ALA A 147 1.75 7.28 12.16
N LEU A 148 0.63 7.89 12.56
CA LEU A 148 0.14 7.86 13.95
C LEU A 148 -1.40 7.70 14.00
N PRO A 149 -1.92 6.62 14.63
CA PRO A 149 -1.20 5.43 15.03
C PRO A 149 -0.65 4.65 13.82
N ALA A 150 0.46 3.94 14.02
CA ALA A 150 1.19 3.26 12.95
C ALA A 150 0.36 2.16 12.27
N GLU A 151 -0.56 1.52 13.02
CA GLU A 151 -1.46 0.47 12.54
C GLU A 151 -2.38 0.92 11.39
N LYS A 152 -2.58 2.22 11.18
CA LYS A 152 -3.31 2.75 10.02
C LYS A 152 -2.72 2.30 8.69
N MET A 153 -1.43 1.99 8.66
CA MET A 153 -0.75 1.49 7.46
C MET A 153 -1.22 0.10 7.03
N SER A 154 -1.85 -0.66 7.93
CA SER A 154 -2.38 -2.01 7.63
C SER A 154 -3.45 -2.03 6.54
N VAL A 155 -4.08 -0.90 6.23
CA VAL A 155 -5.05 -0.79 5.12
C VAL A 155 -4.39 -0.89 3.74
N VAL A 156 -3.06 -0.75 3.68
CA VAL A 156 -2.28 -0.91 2.45
C VAL A 156 -1.57 -2.27 2.42
N GLY A 157 -1.03 -2.70 3.56
CA GLY A 157 -0.37 -3.99 3.69
C GLY A 157 -0.02 -4.29 5.16
N THR A 158 -0.15 -5.54 5.55
CA THR A 158 0.14 -5.99 6.93
C THR A 158 1.64 -6.02 7.25
N ASP A 159 2.47 -5.92 6.22
CA ASP A 159 3.93 -5.93 6.26
C ASP A 159 4.57 -4.55 6.49
N TRP A 160 3.77 -3.53 6.75
CA TRP A 160 4.20 -2.13 6.87
C TRP A 160 5.38 -1.88 7.82
N ARG A 161 5.59 -2.77 8.81
CA ARG A 161 6.73 -2.62 9.74
C ARG A 161 8.08 -2.83 9.07
N THR A 162 8.13 -3.66 8.04
CA THR A 162 9.36 -4.11 7.37
C THR A 162 9.43 -3.76 5.89
N ASN A 163 8.30 -3.33 5.32
CA ASN A 163 8.19 -2.99 3.90
C ASN A 163 8.06 -1.46 3.71
N PRO A 164 9.13 -0.79 3.25
CA PRO A 164 9.09 0.65 3.00
C PRO A 164 8.13 1.05 1.88
N VAL A 165 7.90 0.19 0.89
CA VAL A 165 6.96 0.49 -0.21
C VAL A 165 5.53 0.60 0.32
N THR A 166 5.13 -0.28 1.25
CA THR A 166 3.83 -0.20 1.94
C THR A 166 3.69 1.13 2.69
N GLN A 167 4.74 1.59 3.36
CA GLN A 167 4.74 2.88 4.06
C GLN A 167 4.62 4.07 3.10
N ILE A 168 5.36 4.04 1.99
CA ILE A 168 5.32 5.07 0.94
C ILE A 168 3.90 5.17 0.36
N ARG A 169 3.31 4.04 -0.05
CA ARG A 169 1.95 4.00 -0.61
C ARG A 169 0.91 4.51 0.36
N TRP A 170 1.02 4.12 1.63
CA TRP A 170 0.14 4.62 2.66
C TRP A 170 0.27 6.14 2.83
N GLY A 171 1.49 6.65 2.91
CA GLY A 171 1.77 8.06 3.11
C GLY A 171 1.25 8.93 1.94
N ILE A 172 1.46 8.51 0.69
CA ILE A 172 0.93 9.20 -0.49
C ILE A 172 -0.60 9.18 -0.47
N ARG A 173 -1.21 8.03 -0.20
CA ARG A 173 -2.67 7.91 -0.06
C ARG A 173 -3.21 8.82 1.03
N TYR A 174 -2.58 8.88 2.20
CA TYR A 174 -2.97 9.78 3.28
C TYR A 174 -2.93 11.24 2.85
N ILE A 175 -1.84 11.66 2.19
CA ILE A 175 -1.68 13.02 1.67
C ILE A 175 -2.76 13.36 0.66
N THR A 176 -3.04 12.48 -0.30
CA THR A 176 -4.06 12.72 -1.34
C THR A 176 -5.46 12.83 -0.75
N MET A 177 -5.80 11.96 0.21
CA MET A 177 -7.13 12.00 0.86
C MET A 177 -7.34 13.24 1.75
N ARG A 178 -6.28 13.75 2.39
CA ARG A 178 -6.41 14.82 3.39
C ARG A 178 -6.06 16.19 2.85
N TYR A 179 -5.14 16.28 1.91
CA TYR A 179 -4.55 17.53 1.42
C TYR A 179 -4.63 17.67 -0.10
N ASP A 180 -5.16 16.72 -0.83
CA ASP A 180 -5.23 16.58 -2.28
C ASP A 180 -3.85 16.38 -2.94
N THR A 181 -2.83 17.16 -2.54
CA THR A 181 -1.51 17.11 -3.16
C THR A 181 -0.36 17.22 -2.14
N PRO A 182 0.82 16.67 -2.46
CA PRO A 182 2.02 16.81 -1.63
C PRO A 182 2.39 18.26 -1.31
N CYS A 183 2.28 19.18 -2.28
CA CYS A 183 2.62 20.59 -2.03
C CYS A 183 1.63 21.28 -1.08
N LYS A 184 0.35 20.89 -1.07
CA LYS A 184 -0.61 21.38 -0.07
C LYS A 184 -0.27 20.85 1.32
N ALA A 185 0.09 19.56 1.43
CA ALA A 185 0.53 18.97 2.69
C ALA A 185 1.79 19.66 3.23
N TRP A 186 2.79 19.90 2.37
CA TRP A 186 4.00 20.64 2.73
C TRP A 186 3.73 22.06 3.18
N SER A 187 2.83 22.79 2.51
CA SER A 187 2.41 24.13 2.91
C SER A 187 1.72 24.14 4.27
N PHE A 188 0.88 23.14 4.53
CA PHE A 188 0.26 22.97 5.84
C PHE A 188 1.29 22.68 6.93
N PHE A 189 2.22 21.75 6.67
CA PHE A 189 3.30 21.41 7.60
C PHE A 189 4.15 22.65 7.97
N LYS A 190 4.52 23.49 6.98
CA LYS A 190 5.29 24.71 7.23
C LYS A 190 4.59 25.67 8.18
N SER A 191 3.26 25.67 8.22
CA SER A 191 2.49 26.58 9.08
C SER A 191 2.17 26.00 10.46
N ARG A 192 2.19 24.68 10.61
CA ARG A 192 1.70 23.99 11.82
C ARG A 192 2.73 23.06 12.47
N ASN A 193 3.82 22.72 11.78
CA ASN A 193 4.82 21.72 12.17
C ASN A 193 4.25 20.29 12.37
N TYR A 194 3.15 19.99 11.70
CA TYR A 194 2.58 18.63 11.53
C TYR A 194 1.68 18.57 10.29
N TYR A 195 1.34 17.38 9.84
CA TYR A 195 0.40 17.16 8.74
C TYR A 195 -0.44 15.90 8.94
#